data_f22d43744febf16fd6bf63b54a8d74cb
#
_entry.id   f22d43744febf16fd6bf63b54a8d74cb
#
_cell.length_a   1.000
_cell.length_b   1.000
_cell.length_c   1.000
_cell.angle_alpha   90.00
_cell.angle_beta   90.00
_cell.angle_gamma   90.00
#
_symmetry.space_group_name_H-M   'P 1'
#
loop_
_entity.id
_entity.type
_entity.pdbx_description
1 polymer ?
#
loop_
_entity_poly.entity_id
_entity_poly.type
_entity_poly.pdbx_seq_one_letter_code
_entity_poly.pdbx_strand_id
1 'polypeptide(L)'
;MSDKTKAPEDGSKDIAAQYAKVMHESFVSHGTMLAYPTAFPGATIPIAPDESHITALDTSSEGFVYGGTSGKRAHIFLAMFHGVTGMVFDLKAVDGATHCPAVCCGKTRFFACVNEPGNGGRILATKLWPQPYEGIGAWSFERPAFDDLGMCVPGEPIVHAIADASRDRIVGVTTRHLFTVDMETSKIQVVTEASANGRLAVGSKGNVLGRDETGHLWRFEPQARTLHPKAFKLPGGAWDKTPLVWTRGGQRGLLYTADADGQLFSFDEERGFSAPVGKTLLAPVGPMAITFDGRVFGFCGDGIAKMFCYDPGRREISTLGVAASIFERRRLGYVFGDAVTGREGEIVFGEDDDAGHLWLYFPRIQAVGAI
;
A
#
# COMPACT_ATOMS: atom_id res chain seq x y z
N MET A 1 -59.96 -21.08 -36.34
CA MET A 1 -58.50 -21.05 -36.58
C MET A 1 -57.92 -20.07 -35.56
N SER A 2 -57.39 -20.63 -34.53
CA SER A 2 -56.84 -19.87 -33.40
C SER A 2 -55.31 -19.77 -33.58
N ASP A 3 -54.87 -18.56 -33.84
CA ASP A 3 -53.44 -18.24 -33.96
C ASP A 3 -52.85 -18.06 -32.54
N LYS A 4 -52.10 -19.05 -32.08
CA LYS A 4 -51.36 -18.96 -30.83
C LYS A 4 -50.07 -18.20 -31.09
N THR A 5 -50.05 -16.93 -30.81
CA THR A 5 -48.83 -16.14 -30.71
C THR A 5 -47.94 -16.74 -29.60
N LYS A 6 -46.84 -17.36 -29.98
CA LYS A 6 -45.77 -17.79 -29.08
C LYS A 6 -45.18 -16.53 -28.40
N ALA A 7 -45.22 -16.53 -27.10
CA ALA A 7 -44.45 -15.56 -26.29
C ALA A 7 -42.96 -15.72 -26.55
N PRO A 8 -42.18 -14.65 -26.54
CA PRO A 8 -40.72 -14.73 -26.66
C PRO A 8 -40.14 -15.30 -25.35
N GLU A 9 -39.91 -16.60 -25.33
CA GLU A 9 -39.10 -17.22 -24.29
C GLU A 9 -37.62 -17.00 -24.62
N ASP A 10 -36.86 -16.64 -23.60
CA ASP A 10 -35.43 -16.89 -23.42
C ASP A 10 -34.42 -15.74 -23.42
N GLY A 11 -34.79 -14.48 -23.63
CA GLY A 11 -33.85 -13.36 -23.45
C GLY A 11 -33.62 -12.96 -21.98
N SER A 12 -34.58 -13.21 -21.09
CA SER A 12 -34.52 -12.71 -19.70
C SER A 12 -33.63 -13.57 -18.79
N LYS A 13 -33.54 -14.88 -19.05
CA LYS A 13 -32.69 -15.80 -18.26
C LYS A 13 -31.22 -15.60 -18.56
N ASP A 14 -30.88 -15.29 -19.81
CA ASP A 14 -29.50 -15.04 -20.23
C ASP A 14 -28.98 -13.71 -19.68
N ILE A 15 -29.83 -12.70 -19.65
CA ILE A 15 -29.54 -11.38 -19.06
C ILE A 15 -29.32 -11.51 -17.54
N ALA A 16 -30.19 -12.25 -16.84
CA ALA A 16 -30.07 -12.49 -15.42
C ALA A 16 -28.78 -13.27 -15.07
N ALA A 17 -28.40 -14.25 -15.90
CA ALA A 17 -27.15 -14.99 -15.73
C ALA A 17 -25.91 -14.13 -15.99
N GLN A 18 -25.97 -13.24 -16.99
CA GLN A 18 -24.91 -12.25 -17.25
C GLN A 18 -24.77 -11.25 -16.10
N TYR A 19 -25.90 -10.71 -15.60
CA TYR A 19 -25.88 -9.84 -14.41
C TYR A 19 -25.37 -10.56 -13.18
N ALA A 20 -25.75 -11.80 -12.93
CA ALA A 20 -25.27 -12.59 -11.82
C ALA A 20 -23.75 -12.82 -11.93
N LYS A 21 -23.22 -13.07 -13.14
CA LYS A 21 -21.78 -13.22 -13.37
C LYS A 21 -21.02 -11.92 -13.13
N VAL A 22 -21.53 -10.78 -13.63
CA VAL A 22 -20.97 -9.45 -13.40
C VAL A 22 -21.00 -9.10 -11.92
N MET A 23 -22.10 -9.40 -11.22
CA MET A 23 -22.25 -9.15 -9.79
C MET A 23 -21.32 -10.05 -8.95
N HIS A 24 -21.07 -11.30 -9.36
CA HIS A 24 -20.09 -12.18 -8.71
C HIS A 24 -18.64 -11.72 -8.90
N GLU A 25 -18.36 -10.98 -9.94
CA GLU A 25 -17.04 -10.39 -10.19
C GLU A 25 -16.92 -8.96 -9.59
N SER A 26 -17.93 -8.48 -8.84
CA SER A 26 -17.95 -7.17 -8.22
C SER A 26 -17.62 -7.23 -6.72
N PHE A 27 -17.13 -6.12 -6.14
CA PHE A 27 -16.82 -6.01 -4.72
C PHE A 27 -18.05 -6.14 -3.80
N VAL A 28 -19.25 -5.96 -4.31
CA VAL A 28 -20.50 -5.94 -3.54
C VAL A 28 -20.76 -7.24 -2.79
N SER A 29 -20.28 -8.37 -3.30
CA SER A 29 -20.49 -9.69 -2.68
C SER A 29 -19.59 -9.96 -1.47
N HIS A 30 -18.44 -9.28 -1.37
CA HIS A 30 -17.39 -9.60 -0.39
C HIS A 30 -17.02 -8.44 0.55
N GLY A 31 -17.52 -7.25 0.29
CA GLY A 31 -17.25 -6.06 1.09
C GLY A 31 -17.80 -4.80 0.46
N THR A 32 -17.44 -3.65 1.02
CA THR A 32 -17.82 -2.33 0.53
C THR A 32 -16.58 -1.54 0.15
N MET A 33 -16.61 -0.92 -1.01
CA MET A 33 -15.52 -0.11 -1.54
C MET A 33 -15.95 1.34 -1.69
N LEU A 34 -15.14 2.26 -1.17
CA LEU A 34 -15.33 3.71 -1.23
C LEU A 34 -14.10 4.35 -1.86
N ALA A 35 -14.29 5.34 -2.72
CA ALA A 35 -13.22 6.17 -3.26
C ALA A 35 -13.28 7.58 -2.65
N TYR A 36 -12.15 8.09 -2.20
CA TYR A 36 -11.96 9.47 -1.74
C TYR A 36 -10.95 10.16 -2.64
N PRO A 37 -11.35 11.20 -3.39
CA PRO A 37 -10.43 11.91 -4.24
C PRO A 37 -9.38 12.68 -3.41
N THR A 38 -8.15 12.69 -3.88
CA THR A 38 -7.10 13.58 -3.36
C THR A 38 -7.05 14.88 -4.15
N ALA A 39 -7.67 14.90 -5.33
CA ALA A 39 -7.79 16.08 -6.17
C ALA A 39 -9.18 16.75 -6.04
N PHE A 40 -9.32 17.97 -6.55
CA PHE A 40 -10.60 18.66 -6.63
C PHE A 40 -11.50 18.05 -7.75
N PRO A 41 -12.84 17.96 -7.56
CA PRO A 41 -13.60 18.29 -6.35
C PRO A 41 -13.62 17.09 -5.39
N GLY A 42 -13.62 17.31 -4.10
CA GLY A 42 -13.83 16.26 -3.10
C GLY A 42 -12.77 16.23 -2.00
N ALA A 43 -11.57 16.69 -2.27
CA ALA A 43 -10.55 16.89 -1.24
C ALA A 43 -10.76 18.23 -0.52
N THR A 44 -10.45 18.28 0.78
CA THR A 44 -10.54 19.52 1.57
C THR A 44 -9.45 20.50 1.14
N ILE A 45 -8.23 19.98 0.91
CA ILE A 45 -7.13 20.71 0.29
C ILE A 45 -6.63 19.84 -0.85
N PRO A 46 -7.00 20.16 -2.11
CA PRO A 46 -6.77 19.28 -3.23
C PRO A 46 -5.33 19.33 -3.74
N ILE A 47 -4.89 18.16 -4.25
CA ILE A 47 -3.66 18.00 -5.03
C ILE A 47 -4.02 18.12 -6.52
N ALA A 48 -3.15 18.67 -7.33
CA ALA A 48 -3.36 18.74 -8.78
C ALA A 48 -3.42 17.32 -9.39
N PRO A 49 -4.29 17.06 -10.38
CA PRO A 49 -4.47 15.71 -10.94
C PRO A 49 -3.17 15.05 -11.44
N ASP A 50 -2.32 15.81 -12.14
CA ASP A 50 -1.03 15.33 -12.66
C ASP A 50 0.08 15.20 -11.60
N GLU A 51 -0.25 15.43 -10.33
CA GLU A 51 0.63 15.34 -9.16
C GLU A 51 0.06 14.36 -8.11
N SER A 52 -1.03 13.65 -8.40
CA SER A 52 -1.80 12.89 -7.42
C SER A 52 -1.67 11.36 -7.52
N HIS A 53 -0.65 10.85 -8.22
CA HIS A 53 -0.28 9.43 -8.21
C HIS A 53 0.11 8.98 -6.82
N ILE A 54 -0.69 8.17 -6.13
CA ILE A 54 -0.42 7.75 -4.76
C ILE A 54 0.52 6.56 -4.76
N THR A 55 1.79 6.80 -4.40
CA THR A 55 2.86 5.80 -4.47
C THR A 55 3.33 5.30 -3.11
N ALA A 56 2.97 5.99 -2.03
CA ALA A 56 3.36 5.62 -0.67
C ALA A 56 2.23 5.89 0.33
N LEU A 57 1.99 4.95 1.24
CA LEU A 57 1.04 5.06 2.34
C LEU A 57 1.65 4.51 3.63
N ASP A 58 1.29 5.09 4.77
CA ASP A 58 1.49 4.49 6.09
C ASP A 58 0.39 4.98 7.05
N THR A 59 0.21 4.30 8.18
CA THR A 59 -0.79 4.63 9.18
C THR A 59 -0.14 4.99 10.51
N SER A 60 -0.64 6.04 11.15
CA SER A 60 -0.26 6.35 12.53
C SER A 60 -0.98 5.44 13.53
N SER A 61 -0.50 5.41 14.79
CA SER A 61 -1.17 4.70 15.89
C SER A 61 -2.60 5.18 16.14
N GLU A 62 -2.88 6.44 15.79
CA GLU A 62 -4.21 7.05 15.94
C GLU A 62 -5.16 6.68 14.78
N GLY A 63 -4.67 5.97 13.76
CA GLY A 63 -5.47 5.54 12.62
C GLY A 63 -5.54 6.54 11.47
N PHE A 64 -4.75 7.61 11.50
CA PHE A 64 -4.63 8.52 10.36
C PHE A 64 -3.77 7.90 9.26
N VAL A 65 -4.19 8.09 8.02
CA VAL A 65 -3.46 7.63 6.85
C VAL A 65 -2.61 8.79 6.33
N TYR A 66 -1.30 8.59 6.32
CA TYR A 66 -0.37 9.49 5.66
C TYR A 66 0.01 8.91 4.31
N GLY A 67 0.15 9.79 3.33
CA GLY A 67 0.56 9.36 2.01
C GLY A 67 1.50 10.33 1.31
N GLY A 68 2.13 9.79 0.31
CA GLY A 68 2.96 10.52 -0.62
C GLY A 68 2.53 10.28 -2.05
N THR A 69 2.56 11.33 -2.84
CA THR A 69 2.24 11.25 -4.26
C THR A 69 3.47 11.42 -5.14
N SER A 70 3.31 11.04 -6.39
CA SER A 70 4.27 11.23 -7.46
C SER A 70 3.59 11.91 -8.66
N GLY A 71 4.37 12.39 -9.61
CA GLY A 71 3.89 13.06 -10.78
C GLY A 71 4.78 14.26 -11.15
N LYS A 72 4.19 15.32 -11.66
CA LYS A 72 4.93 16.53 -11.98
C LYS A 72 5.63 17.12 -10.76
N ARG A 73 5.00 16.97 -9.57
CA ARG A 73 5.54 17.32 -8.27
C ARG A 73 5.05 16.29 -7.25
N ALA A 74 5.89 15.98 -6.27
CA ALA A 74 5.50 15.14 -5.15
C ALA A 74 4.75 15.95 -4.10
N HIS A 75 3.70 15.35 -3.53
CA HIS A 75 2.97 15.90 -2.40
C HIS A 75 2.99 14.94 -1.22
N ILE A 76 2.84 15.50 -0.04
CA ILE A 76 2.62 14.79 1.22
C ILE A 76 1.22 15.15 1.68
N PHE A 77 0.40 14.15 1.95
CA PHE A 77 -0.97 14.36 2.39
C PHE A 77 -1.31 13.59 3.67
N LEU A 78 -2.37 14.01 4.31
CA LEU A 78 -3.01 13.34 5.44
C LEU A 78 -4.45 13.03 5.07
N ALA A 79 -4.90 11.81 5.33
CA ALA A 79 -6.29 11.44 5.27
C ALA A 79 -6.80 10.97 6.63
N MET A 80 -7.98 11.43 6.99
CA MET A 80 -8.68 11.06 8.21
C MET A 80 -10.02 10.45 7.82
N PHE A 81 -10.26 9.22 8.28
CA PHE A 81 -11.51 8.52 8.01
C PHE A 81 -12.24 8.25 9.32
N HIS A 82 -13.55 8.39 9.28
CA HIS A 82 -14.45 7.98 10.36
C HIS A 82 -15.65 7.26 9.73
N GLY A 83 -15.64 5.95 9.80
CA GLY A 83 -16.60 5.11 9.08
C GLY A 83 -16.53 5.38 7.58
N VAL A 84 -17.66 5.83 7.02
CA VAL A 84 -17.79 6.11 5.57
C VAL A 84 -17.54 7.58 5.20
N THR A 85 -17.14 8.41 6.15
CA THR A 85 -16.80 9.81 5.90
C THR A 85 -15.31 10.03 6.05
N GLY A 86 -14.76 10.99 5.33
CA GLY A 86 -13.34 11.27 5.42
C GLY A 86 -12.98 12.64 4.88
N MET A 87 -11.77 13.04 5.20
CA MET A 87 -11.15 14.27 4.71
C MET A 87 -9.73 13.97 4.27
N VAL A 88 -9.30 14.58 3.17
CA VAL A 88 -7.94 14.51 2.67
C VAL A 88 -7.37 15.93 2.62
N PHE A 89 -6.17 16.10 3.17
CA PHE A 89 -5.48 17.37 3.25
C PHE A 89 -4.11 17.27 2.59
N ASP A 90 -3.85 18.09 1.60
CA ASP A 90 -2.49 18.33 1.11
C ASP A 90 -1.69 19.09 2.17
N LEU A 91 -0.76 18.40 2.81
CA LEU A 91 0.09 18.98 3.84
C LEU A 91 1.22 19.80 3.23
N LYS A 92 1.82 19.32 2.15
CA LYS A 92 2.98 19.95 1.53
C LYS A 92 3.18 19.49 0.09
N ALA A 93 3.22 20.44 -0.82
CA ALA A 93 3.87 20.26 -2.12
C ALA A 93 5.39 20.36 -1.93
N VAL A 94 6.15 19.44 -2.49
CA VAL A 94 7.61 19.38 -2.30
C VAL A 94 8.30 19.86 -3.56
N ASP A 95 8.82 21.09 -3.50
CA ASP A 95 9.50 21.70 -4.65
C ASP A 95 10.74 20.90 -5.05
N GLY A 96 10.89 20.69 -6.35
CA GLY A 96 11.98 19.91 -6.95
C GLY A 96 11.79 18.39 -6.91
N ALA A 97 10.95 17.86 -6.05
CA ALA A 97 10.69 16.43 -5.98
C ALA A 97 9.52 16.02 -6.88
N THR A 98 9.68 14.88 -7.57
CA THR A 98 8.69 14.32 -8.49
C THR A 98 8.18 12.94 -8.04
N HIS A 99 8.79 12.34 -7.04
CA HIS A 99 8.45 10.99 -6.60
C HIS A 99 8.58 10.85 -5.09
N CYS A 100 7.58 10.21 -4.46
CA CYS A 100 7.60 9.84 -3.06
C CYS A 100 7.60 8.30 -2.92
N PRO A 101 8.78 7.65 -2.81
CA PRO A 101 8.87 6.19 -2.73
C PRO A 101 8.41 5.60 -1.40
N ALA A 102 8.38 6.38 -0.33
CA ALA A 102 7.98 5.90 0.98
C ALA A 102 7.56 7.03 1.93
N VAL A 103 6.63 6.71 2.81
CA VAL A 103 6.31 7.49 4.01
C VAL A 103 6.37 6.59 5.23
N CYS A 104 6.75 7.13 6.38
CA CYS A 104 6.89 6.37 7.62
C CYS A 104 6.33 7.15 8.80
N CYS A 105 5.37 6.57 9.51
CA CYS A 105 4.84 7.08 10.77
C CYS A 105 5.64 6.48 11.93
N GLY A 106 6.27 7.34 12.72
CA GLY A 106 6.85 6.96 14.01
C GLY A 106 5.84 7.04 15.14
N LYS A 107 6.30 7.10 16.37
CA LYS A 107 5.45 7.29 17.56
C LYS A 107 4.93 8.72 17.70
N THR A 108 5.76 9.71 17.36
CA THR A 108 5.47 11.14 17.54
C THR A 108 5.74 11.97 16.29
N ARG A 109 6.43 11.40 15.31
CA ARG A 109 6.86 12.09 14.08
C ARG A 109 6.49 11.28 12.86
N PHE A 110 6.29 12.02 11.78
CA PHE A 110 6.06 11.50 10.43
C PHE A 110 7.26 11.87 9.55
N PHE A 111 7.61 10.97 8.65
CA PHE A 111 8.73 11.13 7.71
C PHE A 111 8.27 10.79 6.30
N ALA A 112 8.69 11.61 5.34
CA ALA A 112 8.49 11.35 3.92
C ALA A 112 9.84 11.28 3.20
N CYS A 113 10.05 10.22 2.45
CA CYS A 113 11.16 10.08 1.53
C CYS A 113 10.73 10.62 0.17
N VAL A 114 11.50 11.54 -0.40
CA VAL A 114 11.19 12.13 -1.71
C VAL A 114 12.41 12.13 -2.58
N ASN A 115 12.22 11.96 -3.89
CA ASN A 115 13.29 11.96 -4.88
C ASN A 115 13.22 13.19 -5.77
N GLU A 116 14.36 13.84 -5.94
CA GLU A 116 14.57 14.96 -6.84
C GLU A 116 15.36 14.49 -8.07
N PRO A 117 14.84 14.66 -9.27
CA PRO A 117 15.56 14.28 -10.49
C PRO A 117 16.96 14.91 -10.56
N GLY A 118 17.97 14.06 -10.71
CA GLY A 118 19.37 14.48 -10.80
C GLY A 118 20.07 14.79 -9.47
N ASN A 119 19.33 14.97 -8.36
CA ASN A 119 19.91 15.29 -7.05
C ASN A 119 19.94 14.09 -6.09
N GLY A 120 18.98 13.17 -6.20
CA GLY A 120 18.86 12.02 -5.33
C GLY A 120 17.69 12.12 -4.37
N GLY A 121 17.73 11.31 -3.31
CA GLY A 121 16.65 11.19 -2.32
C GLY A 121 16.93 11.96 -1.05
N ARG A 122 15.95 12.71 -0.56
CA ARG A 122 16.00 13.41 0.74
C ARG A 122 14.83 13.02 1.64
N ILE A 123 14.93 13.34 2.91
CA ILE A 123 13.92 13.04 3.92
C ILE A 123 13.39 14.33 4.51
N LEU A 124 12.06 14.42 4.54
CA LEU A 124 11.33 15.47 5.23
C LEU A 124 10.69 14.89 6.49
N ALA A 125 10.65 15.64 7.57
CA ALA A 125 10.04 15.22 8.83
C ALA A 125 9.12 16.27 9.40
N THR A 126 8.06 15.83 10.09
CA THR A 126 7.18 16.72 10.86
C THR A 126 6.61 15.96 12.05
N LYS A 127 5.91 16.64 12.95
CA LYS A 127 5.16 16.00 14.02
C LYS A 127 3.94 15.28 13.45
N LEU A 128 3.54 14.16 14.07
CA LEU A 128 2.26 13.53 13.75
C LEU A 128 1.10 14.46 14.09
N TRP A 129 0.10 14.46 13.26
CA TRP A 129 -1.17 15.15 13.44
C TRP A 129 -2.28 14.14 13.82
N PRO A 130 -3.31 14.56 14.57
CA PRO A 130 -3.37 15.80 15.32
C PRO A 130 -2.63 15.69 16.65
N GLN A 131 -2.15 16.81 17.13
CA GLN A 131 -1.90 16.95 18.58
C GLN A 131 -3.25 16.75 19.28
N PRO A 132 -3.31 16.13 20.47
CA PRO A 132 -4.56 15.92 21.18
C PRO A 132 -5.37 17.21 21.27
N TYR A 133 -6.63 17.13 20.89
CA TYR A 133 -7.55 18.24 20.87
C TYR A 133 -7.68 18.87 22.26
N GLU A 134 -7.11 20.01 22.47
CA GLU A 134 -7.51 20.91 23.54
C GLU A 134 -8.55 21.89 22.98
N GLY A 135 -9.84 21.55 23.08
CA GLY A 135 -10.93 22.48 22.83
C GLY A 135 -11.78 22.20 21.59
N ILE A 136 -13.05 22.02 21.83
CA ILE A 136 -14.12 22.05 20.84
C ILE A 136 -14.26 23.49 20.34
N GLY A 137 -13.86 23.80 19.10
CA GLY A 137 -14.29 25.11 18.66
C GLY A 137 -13.83 25.72 17.37
N ALA A 138 -12.76 25.41 16.75
CA ALA A 138 -12.46 25.96 15.44
C ALA A 138 -11.51 25.03 14.67
N TRP A 139 -11.95 24.55 13.54
CA TRP A 139 -11.14 23.86 12.55
C TRP A 139 -10.25 24.88 11.83
N SER A 140 -9.21 25.40 12.47
CA SER A 140 -8.13 26.02 11.75
C SER A 140 -7.09 24.95 11.44
N PHE A 141 -7.12 24.44 10.23
CA PHE A 141 -6.07 23.55 9.74
C PHE A 141 -4.86 24.43 9.40
N GLU A 142 -3.87 24.44 10.28
CA GLU A 142 -2.56 24.97 9.94
C GLU A 142 -1.70 23.87 9.35
N ARG A 143 -1.18 24.10 8.15
CA ARG A 143 -0.23 23.17 7.53
C ARG A 143 0.99 23.01 8.44
N PRO A 144 1.39 21.77 8.76
CA PRO A 144 2.54 21.57 9.64
C PRO A 144 3.83 22.05 8.95
N ALA A 145 4.74 22.59 9.75
CA ALA A 145 6.09 22.84 9.29
C ALA A 145 6.84 21.50 9.11
N PHE A 146 7.60 21.40 8.04
CA PHE A 146 8.46 20.27 7.77
C PHE A 146 9.92 20.64 7.93
N ASP A 147 10.64 19.85 8.69
CA ASP A 147 12.09 19.88 8.78
C ASP A 147 12.66 19.14 7.55
N ASP A 148 13.56 19.75 6.82
CA ASP A 148 14.34 19.09 5.78
C ASP A 148 15.59 18.48 6.41
N LEU A 149 15.65 17.15 6.46
CA LEU A 149 16.79 16.44 7.06
C LEU A 149 17.96 16.27 6.07
N GLY A 150 17.77 16.70 4.83
CA GLY A 150 18.77 16.59 3.78
C GLY A 150 18.77 15.25 3.04
N MET A 151 19.78 15.07 2.21
CA MET A 151 19.95 13.89 1.37
C MET A 151 20.52 12.72 2.19
N CYS A 152 19.98 11.52 1.94
CA CYS A 152 20.53 10.29 2.55
C CYS A 152 21.92 9.98 2.00
N VAL A 153 22.04 9.94 0.68
CA VAL A 153 23.30 9.79 -0.07
C VAL A 153 23.21 10.72 -1.27
N PRO A 154 24.13 11.69 -1.44
CA PRO A 154 24.10 12.61 -2.54
C PRO A 154 24.11 11.89 -3.91
N GLY A 155 23.18 12.27 -4.79
CA GLY A 155 23.06 11.72 -6.14
C GLY A 155 22.37 10.34 -6.22
N GLU A 156 21.98 9.74 -5.09
CA GLU A 156 21.29 8.45 -5.09
C GLU A 156 19.80 8.61 -4.73
N PRO A 157 18.88 8.26 -5.64
CA PRO A 157 17.47 8.22 -5.31
C PRO A 157 17.19 7.12 -4.26
N ILE A 158 16.25 7.39 -3.37
CA ILE A 158 15.71 6.40 -2.44
C ILE A 158 14.81 5.46 -3.24
N VAL A 159 15.04 4.15 -3.11
CA VAL A 159 14.21 3.12 -3.73
C VAL A 159 12.99 2.83 -2.87
N HIS A 160 13.19 2.60 -1.59
CA HIS A 160 12.14 2.38 -0.61
C HIS A 160 12.64 2.59 0.81
N ALA A 161 11.72 2.87 1.73
CA ALA A 161 12.01 2.92 3.16
C ALA A 161 10.79 2.42 3.97
N ILE A 162 11.05 1.90 5.15
CA ILE A 162 10.02 1.37 6.05
C ILE A 162 10.39 1.65 7.50
N ALA A 163 9.41 1.94 8.34
CA ALA A 163 9.61 1.99 9.79
C ALA A 163 9.84 0.57 10.33
N ASP A 164 10.76 0.40 11.27
CA ASP A 164 10.94 -0.86 11.97
C ASP A 164 9.71 -1.21 12.83
N ALA A 165 9.66 -2.43 13.36
CA ALA A 165 8.53 -2.91 14.15
C ALA A 165 8.22 -2.06 15.38
N SER A 166 9.25 -1.42 15.97
CA SER A 166 9.12 -0.55 17.13
C SER A 166 8.70 0.88 16.78
N ARG A 167 8.76 1.24 15.49
CA ARG A 167 8.56 2.60 14.98
C ARG A 167 9.49 3.64 15.59
N ASP A 168 10.71 3.21 15.94
CA ASP A 168 11.76 4.08 16.46
C ASP A 168 12.82 4.39 15.40
N ARG A 169 12.85 3.60 14.33
CA ARG A 169 13.84 3.73 13.27
C ARG A 169 13.21 3.49 11.89
N ILE A 170 13.66 4.27 10.93
CA ILE A 170 13.43 3.99 9.51
C ILE A 170 14.64 3.21 9.00
N VAL A 171 14.39 2.18 8.23
CA VAL A 171 15.39 1.49 7.42
C VAL A 171 15.03 1.72 5.98
N GLY A 172 15.96 2.26 5.21
CA GLY A 172 15.75 2.56 3.80
C GLY A 172 16.93 2.15 2.94
N VAL A 173 16.67 2.07 1.66
CA VAL A 173 17.69 1.81 0.65
C VAL A 173 17.63 2.87 -0.43
N THR A 174 18.79 3.34 -0.83
CA THR A 174 19.01 4.04 -2.09
C THR A 174 19.31 3.02 -3.19
N THR A 175 19.70 3.47 -4.35
CA THR A 175 20.13 2.55 -5.43
C THR A 175 21.33 1.69 -5.05
N ARG A 176 22.17 2.10 -4.09
CA ARG A 176 23.41 1.38 -3.73
C ARG A 176 23.64 1.23 -2.23
N HIS A 177 22.98 2.02 -1.38
CA HIS A 177 23.29 2.03 0.05
C HIS A 177 22.06 1.78 0.90
N LEU A 178 22.25 1.04 1.99
CA LEU A 178 21.32 0.94 3.10
C LEU A 178 21.59 2.07 4.08
N PHE A 179 20.54 2.76 4.49
CA PHE A 179 20.59 3.82 5.49
C PHE A 179 19.56 3.60 6.58
N THR A 180 19.77 4.26 7.70
CA THR A 180 18.80 4.31 8.80
C THR A 180 18.54 5.76 9.21
N VAL A 181 17.32 6.02 9.71
CA VAL A 181 16.98 7.28 10.37
C VAL A 181 16.46 6.97 11.76
N ASP A 182 17.08 7.56 12.76
CA ASP A 182 16.53 7.54 14.11
C ASP A 182 15.34 8.51 14.17
N MET A 183 14.16 8.00 14.50
CA MET A 183 12.92 8.78 14.37
C MET A 183 12.74 9.80 15.51
N GLU A 184 13.43 9.65 16.62
CA GLU A 184 13.42 10.63 17.72
C GLU A 184 14.37 11.79 17.43
N THR A 185 15.63 11.47 17.11
CA THR A 185 16.68 12.48 16.89
C THR A 185 16.75 12.99 15.47
N SER A 186 16.05 12.35 14.54
CA SER A 186 16.07 12.64 13.08
C SER A 186 17.45 12.46 12.44
N LYS A 187 18.32 11.68 13.05
CA LYS A 187 19.69 11.47 12.56
C LYS A 187 19.70 10.41 11.46
N ILE A 188 20.16 10.83 10.26
CA ILE A 188 20.39 9.92 9.13
C ILE A 188 21.79 9.30 9.26
N GLN A 189 21.90 8.01 8.97
CA GLN A 189 23.15 7.27 8.96
C GLN A 189 23.18 6.28 7.79
N VAL A 190 24.19 6.38 6.95
CA VAL A 190 24.51 5.34 5.96
C VAL A 190 25.15 4.17 6.71
N VAL A 191 24.65 2.97 6.49
CA VAL A 191 25.11 1.77 7.21
C VAL A 191 26.13 0.99 6.40
N THR A 192 25.77 0.63 5.16
CA THR A 192 26.61 -0.21 4.29
C THR A 192 26.09 -0.14 2.85
N GLU A 193 26.85 -0.69 1.93
CA GLU A 193 26.37 -0.95 0.57
C GLU A 193 25.32 -2.05 0.59
N ALA A 194 24.15 -1.74 0.04
CA ALA A 194 23.08 -2.68 -0.25
C ALA A 194 22.07 -2.01 -1.18
N SER A 195 21.53 -2.77 -2.11
CA SER A 195 20.44 -2.35 -2.97
C SER A 195 19.17 -3.16 -2.66
N ALA A 196 18.03 -2.68 -3.13
CA ALA A 196 16.82 -3.48 -3.14
C ALA A 196 16.10 -3.30 -4.47
N ASN A 197 15.57 -4.41 -5.00
CA ASN A 197 14.67 -4.40 -6.14
C ASN A 197 13.24 -4.60 -5.64
N GLY A 198 12.54 -3.48 -5.43
CA GLY A 198 11.19 -3.46 -4.90
C GLY A 198 11.10 -2.98 -3.46
N ARG A 199 10.00 -3.35 -2.80
CA ARG A 199 9.68 -2.88 -1.46
C ARG A 199 10.42 -3.65 -0.38
N LEU A 200 10.73 -2.96 0.70
CA LEU A 200 11.20 -3.56 1.95
C LEU A 200 10.01 -4.10 2.73
N ALA A 201 10.27 -5.09 3.59
CA ALA A 201 9.29 -5.61 4.54
C ALA A 201 9.88 -5.74 5.93
N VAL A 202 9.03 -5.70 6.96
CA VAL A 202 9.40 -6.01 8.34
C VAL A 202 8.92 -7.42 8.65
N GLY A 203 9.85 -8.30 8.97
CA GLY A 203 9.56 -9.68 9.32
C GLY A 203 9.08 -9.86 10.75
N SER A 204 8.76 -11.10 11.10
CA SER A 204 8.19 -11.49 12.41
C SER A 204 9.09 -11.16 13.61
N LYS A 205 10.39 -11.11 13.39
CA LYS A 205 11.39 -10.78 14.43
C LYS A 205 11.75 -9.29 14.46
N GLY A 206 11.07 -8.46 13.67
CA GLY A 206 11.35 -7.03 13.56
C GLY A 206 12.56 -6.69 12.67
N ASN A 207 13.12 -7.68 11.98
CA ASN A 207 14.17 -7.44 11.01
C ASN A 207 13.59 -6.90 9.71
N VAL A 208 14.39 -6.12 8.98
CA VAL A 208 14.01 -5.59 7.68
C VAL A 208 14.58 -6.47 6.58
N LEU A 209 13.75 -6.77 5.61
CA LEU A 209 14.04 -7.63 4.48
C LEU A 209 14.01 -6.82 3.19
N GLY A 210 14.96 -7.06 2.30
CA GLY A 210 14.96 -6.52 0.95
C GLY A 210 15.53 -7.54 -0.01
N ARG A 211 15.15 -7.44 -1.28
CA ARG A 211 15.63 -8.33 -2.33
C ARG A 211 16.85 -7.73 -3.02
N ASP A 212 17.90 -8.50 -3.15
CA ASP A 212 19.06 -8.14 -3.97
C ASP A 212 18.82 -8.47 -5.47
N GLU A 213 19.73 -8.04 -6.31
CA GLU A 213 19.69 -8.31 -7.76
C GLU A 213 19.98 -9.77 -8.11
N THR A 214 20.53 -10.56 -7.16
CA THR A 214 20.92 -11.96 -7.39
C THR A 214 19.84 -12.96 -7.05
N GLY A 215 18.62 -12.51 -6.70
CA GLY A 215 17.50 -13.36 -6.37
C GLY A 215 17.52 -13.89 -4.93
N HIS A 216 18.17 -13.16 -4.02
CA HIS A 216 18.17 -13.46 -2.60
C HIS A 216 17.54 -12.33 -1.82
N LEU A 217 17.00 -12.65 -0.65
CA LEU A 217 16.68 -11.64 0.36
C LEU A 217 17.88 -11.45 1.26
N TRP A 218 18.26 -10.21 1.48
CA TRP A 218 19.08 -9.83 2.62
C TRP A 218 18.19 -9.55 3.83
N ARG A 219 18.74 -9.69 5.03
CA ARG A 219 18.11 -9.39 6.30
C ARG A 219 18.95 -8.38 7.05
N PHE A 220 18.35 -7.29 7.45
CA PHE A 220 18.98 -6.28 8.29
C PHE A 220 18.35 -6.30 9.69
N GLU A 221 19.20 -6.40 10.71
CA GLU A 221 18.84 -6.35 12.13
C GLU A 221 18.99 -4.91 12.64
N PRO A 222 17.90 -4.13 12.80
CA PRO A 222 18.02 -2.70 13.09
C PRO A 222 18.70 -2.41 14.43
N GLN A 223 18.53 -3.26 15.43
CA GLN A 223 19.12 -3.07 16.75
C GLN A 223 20.62 -3.37 16.77
N ALA A 224 21.03 -4.45 16.13
CA ALA A 224 22.43 -4.85 16.01
C ALA A 224 23.18 -4.09 14.91
N ARG A 225 22.45 -3.38 14.02
CA ARG A 225 22.97 -2.74 12.81
C ARG A 225 23.76 -3.70 11.90
N THR A 226 23.31 -4.92 11.81
CA THR A 226 24.00 -5.98 11.09
C THR A 226 23.21 -6.38 9.86
N LEU A 227 23.86 -6.33 8.70
CA LEU A 227 23.30 -6.82 7.44
C LEU A 227 23.76 -8.26 7.20
N HIS A 228 22.83 -9.15 6.96
CA HIS A 228 23.06 -10.53 6.52
C HIS A 228 22.71 -10.60 5.02
N PRO A 229 23.69 -10.51 4.12
CA PRO A 229 23.45 -10.67 2.70
C PRO A 229 23.04 -12.11 2.40
N LYS A 230 22.15 -12.31 1.42
CA LYS A 230 21.69 -13.64 0.99
C LYS A 230 21.11 -14.50 2.12
N ALA A 231 20.38 -13.86 3.07
CA ALA A 231 19.80 -14.55 4.22
C ALA A 231 18.79 -15.62 3.79
N PHE A 232 18.03 -15.36 2.71
CA PHE A 232 17.04 -16.30 2.18
C PHE A 232 17.10 -16.30 0.66
N LYS A 233 16.98 -17.49 0.07
CA LYS A 233 16.85 -17.65 -1.37
C LYS A 233 15.38 -17.55 -1.78
N LEU A 234 15.08 -16.82 -2.85
CA LEU A 234 13.74 -16.82 -3.43
C LEU A 234 13.39 -18.22 -3.96
N PRO A 235 12.13 -18.67 -3.82
CA PRO A 235 11.69 -19.95 -4.37
C PRO A 235 11.76 -19.92 -5.90
N GLY A 236 11.57 -21.09 -6.53
CA GLY A 236 11.44 -21.15 -7.98
C GLY A 236 10.27 -20.32 -8.46
N GLY A 237 10.45 -19.51 -9.51
CA GLY A 237 9.43 -18.62 -10.05
C GLY A 237 10.02 -17.53 -10.94
N ALA A 238 9.16 -16.66 -11.46
CA ALA A 238 9.51 -15.59 -12.39
C ALA A 238 9.81 -14.28 -11.64
N TRP A 239 10.89 -14.24 -10.87
CA TRP A 239 11.20 -13.10 -10.00
C TRP A 239 11.88 -11.93 -10.69
N ASP A 240 12.50 -12.13 -11.85
CA ASP A 240 13.38 -11.13 -12.47
C ASP A 240 12.63 -10.01 -13.20
N LYS A 241 11.33 -10.17 -13.41
CA LYS A 241 10.56 -9.30 -14.30
C LYS A 241 9.89 -8.12 -13.58
N THR A 242 9.71 -8.20 -12.27
CA THR A 242 8.97 -7.18 -11.50
C THR A 242 9.65 -6.86 -10.17
N PRO A 243 9.53 -5.62 -9.69
CA PRO A 243 9.93 -5.29 -8.33
C PRO A 243 9.18 -6.16 -7.31
N LEU A 244 9.85 -6.53 -6.23
CA LEU A 244 9.24 -7.32 -5.17
C LEU A 244 8.19 -6.50 -4.42
N VAL A 245 7.02 -7.07 -4.25
CA VAL A 245 5.92 -6.50 -3.44
C VAL A 245 5.70 -7.36 -2.21
N TRP A 246 5.28 -6.73 -1.12
CA TRP A 246 4.99 -7.40 0.14
C TRP A 246 3.64 -6.95 0.68
N THR A 247 2.98 -7.83 1.43
CA THR A 247 1.87 -7.40 2.28
C THR A 247 2.35 -6.44 3.35
N ARG A 248 1.53 -5.45 3.65
CA ARG A 248 1.69 -4.61 4.84
C ARG A 248 0.69 -5.03 5.92
N GLY A 249 1.13 -4.92 7.17
CA GLY A 249 0.36 -5.37 8.31
C GLY A 249 0.49 -6.89 8.54
N GLY A 250 -0.13 -7.37 9.58
CA GLY A 250 -0.15 -8.79 9.94
C GLY A 250 0.24 -9.00 11.39
N GLN A 251 -0.74 -9.38 12.21
CA GLN A 251 -0.54 -9.58 13.65
C GLN A 251 0.39 -10.75 14.00
N ARG A 252 0.71 -11.64 13.04
CA ARG A 252 1.50 -12.85 13.27
C ARG A 252 2.86 -12.82 12.57
N GLY A 253 3.26 -11.68 12.00
CA GLY A 253 4.56 -11.54 11.32
C GLY A 253 4.71 -12.37 10.03
N LEU A 254 3.64 -13.01 9.57
CA LEU A 254 3.61 -13.72 8.29
C LEU A 254 3.47 -12.69 7.17
N LEU A 255 4.36 -12.75 6.22
CA LEU A 255 4.36 -11.90 5.03
C LEU A 255 3.89 -12.69 3.82
N TYR A 256 3.32 -12.00 2.85
CA TYR A 256 2.99 -12.57 1.54
C TYR A 256 3.63 -11.74 0.44
N THR A 257 4.06 -12.41 -0.59
CA THR A 257 4.62 -11.83 -1.81
C THR A 257 4.22 -12.66 -3.01
N ALA A 258 4.43 -12.15 -4.21
CA ALA A 258 4.16 -12.89 -5.44
C ALA A 258 5.29 -12.71 -6.45
N ASP A 259 5.44 -13.69 -7.32
CA ASP A 259 6.30 -13.57 -8.50
C ASP A 259 5.60 -12.82 -9.66
N ALA A 260 6.33 -12.59 -10.75
CA ALA A 260 5.81 -11.88 -11.92
C ALA A 260 4.67 -12.60 -12.65
N ASP A 261 4.49 -13.89 -12.42
CA ASP A 261 3.40 -14.68 -13.01
C ASP A 261 2.17 -14.75 -12.09
N GLY A 262 2.18 -14.03 -10.94
CA GLY A 262 1.08 -13.96 -9.98
C GLY A 262 1.01 -15.16 -9.03
N GLN A 263 2.08 -15.95 -8.93
CA GLN A 263 2.18 -17.03 -7.97
C GLN A 263 2.43 -16.44 -6.58
N LEU A 264 1.52 -16.68 -5.65
CA LEU A 264 1.58 -16.14 -4.28
C LEU A 264 2.35 -17.09 -3.35
N PHE A 265 3.20 -16.53 -2.51
CA PHE A 265 3.98 -17.24 -1.49
C PHE A 265 3.80 -16.57 -0.13
N SER A 266 3.78 -17.36 0.94
CA SER A 266 3.97 -16.84 2.28
C SER A 266 5.44 -16.95 2.68
N PHE A 267 5.85 -16.04 3.56
CA PHE A 267 7.22 -15.99 4.08
C PHE A 267 7.20 -15.80 5.60
N ASP A 268 8.05 -16.54 6.27
CA ASP A 268 8.30 -16.46 7.70
C ASP A 268 9.82 -16.45 7.94
N GLU A 269 10.31 -15.62 8.85
CA GLU A 269 11.76 -15.48 9.08
C GLU A 269 12.43 -16.73 9.66
N GLU A 270 11.69 -17.66 10.25
CA GLU A 270 12.25 -18.90 10.77
C GLU A 270 12.24 -20.02 9.74
N ARG A 271 11.18 -20.06 8.93
CA ARG A 271 10.89 -21.17 8.01
C ARG A 271 11.25 -20.84 6.57
N GLY A 272 11.45 -19.55 6.26
CA GLY A 272 11.63 -19.07 4.90
C GLY A 272 10.32 -19.05 4.10
N PHE A 273 10.43 -19.22 2.81
CA PHE A 273 9.27 -19.25 1.90
C PHE A 273 8.51 -20.57 1.98
N SER A 274 7.19 -20.47 1.93
CA SER A 274 6.33 -21.65 1.71
C SER A 274 6.44 -22.19 0.29
N ALA A 275 5.85 -23.36 0.05
CA ALA A 275 5.37 -23.68 -1.29
C ALA A 275 4.35 -22.63 -1.76
N PRO A 276 4.09 -22.51 -3.07
CA PRO A 276 3.07 -21.60 -3.57
C PRO A 276 1.72 -21.84 -2.87
N VAL A 277 1.11 -20.77 -2.38
CA VAL A 277 -0.20 -20.85 -1.69
C VAL A 277 -1.36 -20.70 -2.67
N GLY A 278 -1.09 -20.23 -3.87
CA GLY A 278 -2.06 -20.10 -4.96
C GLY A 278 -1.56 -19.17 -6.05
N LYS A 279 -2.38 -18.96 -7.07
CA LYS A 279 -2.08 -18.07 -8.20
C LYS A 279 -3.23 -17.10 -8.41
N THR A 280 -2.91 -15.81 -8.58
CA THR A 280 -3.90 -14.78 -8.91
C THR A 280 -4.40 -14.93 -10.35
N LEU A 281 -5.58 -14.40 -10.64
CA LEU A 281 -6.17 -14.46 -11.98
C LEU A 281 -5.34 -13.71 -13.02
N LEU A 282 -4.77 -12.59 -12.61
CA LEU A 282 -3.95 -11.71 -13.44
C LEU A 282 -2.58 -11.52 -12.79
N ALA A 283 -1.62 -11.03 -13.57
CA ALA A 283 -0.29 -10.67 -13.13
C ALA A 283 0.15 -9.35 -13.80
N PRO A 284 1.10 -8.61 -13.23
CA PRO A 284 1.74 -8.87 -11.92
C PRO A 284 0.80 -8.62 -10.74
N VAL A 285 1.24 -9.01 -9.53
CA VAL A 285 0.58 -8.63 -8.30
C VAL A 285 1.08 -7.25 -7.86
N GLY A 286 0.17 -6.35 -7.55
CA GLY A 286 0.44 -5.01 -7.04
C GLY A 286 0.41 -4.94 -5.51
N PRO A 287 -0.03 -3.83 -4.92
CA PRO A 287 -0.02 -3.65 -3.47
C PRO A 287 -1.01 -4.60 -2.78
N MET A 288 -0.60 -5.07 -1.60
CA MET A 288 -1.37 -6.00 -0.76
C MET A 288 -1.34 -5.57 0.70
N ALA A 289 -2.42 -5.86 1.43
CA ALA A 289 -2.50 -5.70 2.87
C ALA A 289 -3.18 -6.91 3.53
N ILE A 290 -2.91 -7.11 4.83
CA ILE A 290 -3.48 -8.20 5.62
C ILE A 290 -4.49 -7.61 6.60
N THR A 291 -5.69 -8.16 6.64
CA THR A 291 -6.73 -7.82 7.62
C THR A 291 -6.48 -8.49 8.97
N PHE A 292 -7.19 -8.05 10.00
CA PHE A 292 -7.06 -8.60 11.36
C PHE A 292 -7.44 -10.07 11.47
N ASP A 293 -8.28 -10.58 10.58
CA ASP A 293 -8.64 -12.00 10.49
C ASP A 293 -7.64 -12.82 9.66
N GLY A 294 -6.57 -12.20 9.17
CA GLY A 294 -5.47 -12.84 8.46
C GLY A 294 -5.69 -13.03 6.95
N ARG A 295 -6.80 -12.56 6.40
CA ARG A 295 -6.99 -12.56 4.95
C ARG A 295 -6.10 -11.52 4.28
N VAL A 296 -5.60 -11.85 3.09
CA VAL A 296 -4.80 -10.96 2.26
C VAL A 296 -5.66 -10.41 1.15
N PHE A 297 -5.71 -9.09 1.03
CA PHE A 297 -6.36 -8.41 -0.08
C PHE A 297 -5.33 -7.64 -0.88
N GLY A 298 -5.45 -7.63 -2.18
CA GLY A 298 -4.55 -6.90 -3.07
C GLY A 298 -5.10 -6.79 -4.47
N PHE A 299 -4.34 -6.11 -5.31
CA PHE A 299 -4.67 -5.95 -6.72
C PHE A 299 -3.70 -6.76 -7.59
N CYS A 300 -4.17 -7.27 -8.72
CA CYS A 300 -3.37 -7.99 -9.70
C CYS A 300 -3.78 -7.59 -11.12
N GLY A 301 -2.82 -7.55 -12.02
CA GLY A 301 -2.98 -7.18 -13.42
C GLY A 301 -2.26 -5.89 -13.78
N ASP A 302 -2.00 -5.74 -15.07
CA ASP A 302 -1.37 -4.57 -15.68
C ASP A 302 -2.45 -3.75 -16.40
N GLY A 303 -2.52 -2.45 -16.11
CA GLY A 303 -3.48 -1.50 -16.69
C GLY A 303 -4.85 -1.53 -16.05
N ILE A 304 -5.59 -2.63 -16.08
CA ILE A 304 -6.88 -2.78 -15.39
C ILE A 304 -6.75 -3.86 -14.32
N ALA A 305 -6.33 -3.43 -13.13
CA ALA A 305 -6.14 -4.34 -12.03
C ALA A 305 -7.47 -4.86 -11.48
N LYS A 306 -7.46 -6.13 -11.07
CA LYS A 306 -8.56 -6.76 -10.34
C LYS A 306 -8.15 -7.02 -8.91
N MET A 307 -9.04 -6.73 -8.00
CA MET A 307 -8.86 -7.08 -6.60
C MET A 307 -9.01 -8.58 -6.41
N PHE A 308 -8.19 -9.14 -5.54
CA PHE A 308 -8.28 -10.53 -5.09
C PHE A 308 -8.27 -10.60 -3.56
N CYS A 309 -8.75 -11.72 -3.06
CA CYS A 309 -8.65 -12.11 -1.65
C CYS A 309 -7.99 -13.48 -1.57
N TYR A 310 -6.93 -13.62 -0.77
CA TYR A 310 -6.44 -14.92 -0.32
C TYR A 310 -6.91 -15.17 1.11
N ASP A 311 -7.63 -16.27 1.30
CA ASP A 311 -8.09 -16.75 2.62
C ASP A 311 -7.16 -17.89 3.08
N PRO A 312 -6.27 -17.67 4.07
CA PRO A 312 -5.35 -18.70 4.55
C PRO A 312 -6.07 -19.88 5.24
N GLY A 313 -7.24 -19.63 5.83
CA GLY A 313 -8.04 -20.67 6.47
C GLY A 313 -8.63 -21.66 5.49
N ARG A 314 -9.04 -21.16 4.33
CA ARG A 314 -9.58 -21.98 3.22
C ARG A 314 -8.51 -22.38 2.22
N ARG A 315 -7.35 -21.74 2.24
CA ARG A 315 -6.28 -21.88 1.22
C ARG A 315 -6.79 -21.58 -0.19
N GLU A 316 -7.60 -20.54 -0.31
CA GLU A 316 -8.29 -20.19 -1.56
C GLU A 316 -7.99 -18.76 -1.95
N ILE A 317 -7.78 -18.51 -3.25
CA ILE A 317 -7.73 -17.18 -3.85
C ILE A 317 -9.02 -16.94 -4.60
N SER A 318 -9.73 -15.89 -4.23
CA SER A 318 -10.95 -15.43 -4.90
C SER A 318 -10.67 -14.12 -5.63
N THR A 319 -11.14 -14.00 -6.87
CA THR A 319 -11.14 -12.73 -7.62
C THR A 319 -12.38 -11.94 -7.25
N LEU A 320 -12.21 -10.70 -6.83
CA LEU A 320 -13.29 -9.81 -6.41
C LEU A 320 -13.74 -8.85 -7.51
N GLY A 321 -12.90 -8.62 -8.52
CA GLY A 321 -13.24 -7.77 -9.67
C GLY A 321 -12.50 -6.43 -9.68
N VAL A 322 -12.98 -5.49 -10.49
CA VAL A 322 -12.43 -4.14 -10.63
C VAL A 322 -12.92 -3.28 -9.47
N ALA A 323 -12.06 -2.38 -8.98
CA ALA A 323 -12.45 -1.42 -7.95
C ALA A 323 -13.57 -0.50 -8.48
N ALA A 324 -14.68 -0.46 -7.78
CA ALA A 324 -15.83 0.38 -8.12
C ALA A 324 -16.36 1.08 -6.87
N SER A 325 -16.45 2.39 -6.90
CA SER A 325 -16.95 3.18 -5.78
C SER A 325 -18.46 3.12 -5.68
N ILE A 326 -18.99 2.98 -4.45
CA ILE A 326 -20.42 3.08 -4.19
C ILE A 326 -20.91 4.52 -4.13
N PHE A 327 -20.04 5.49 -3.88
CA PHE A 327 -20.41 6.90 -3.80
C PHE A 327 -20.27 7.62 -5.13
N GLU A 328 -19.12 7.48 -5.77
CA GLU A 328 -18.93 8.03 -7.11
C GLU A 328 -19.43 7.05 -8.14
N ARG A 329 -20.65 7.24 -8.58
CA ARG A 329 -21.22 6.41 -9.65
C ARG A 329 -20.31 6.41 -10.87
N ARG A 330 -19.85 5.23 -11.29
CA ARG A 330 -18.96 4.98 -12.42
C ARG A 330 -17.48 5.34 -12.17
N ARG A 331 -17.05 5.68 -10.96
CA ARG A 331 -15.63 5.71 -10.67
C ARG A 331 -15.12 4.29 -10.55
N LEU A 332 -14.15 3.96 -11.40
CA LEU A 332 -13.43 2.71 -11.42
C LEU A 332 -11.96 3.00 -11.13
N GLY A 333 -11.32 2.18 -10.31
CA GLY A 333 -9.88 2.23 -10.06
C GLY A 333 -9.17 1.17 -10.87
N TYR A 334 -8.06 1.55 -11.52
CA TYR A 334 -7.37 0.69 -12.46
C TYR A 334 -5.95 0.33 -12.04
N VAL A 335 -5.20 1.26 -11.46
CA VAL A 335 -3.80 1.09 -11.08
C VAL A 335 -3.62 1.52 -9.62
N PHE A 336 -2.87 0.73 -8.87
CA PHE A 336 -2.68 0.99 -7.44
C PHE A 336 -1.20 0.94 -7.08
N GLY A 337 -0.73 1.95 -6.34
CA GLY A 337 0.66 2.13 -5.97
C GLY A 337 1.01 1.57 -4.60
N ASP A 338 0.15 1.74 -3.59
CA ASP A 338 0.40 1.24 -2.23
C ASP A 338 -0.88 0.79 -1.51
N ALA A 339 -0.72 0.03 -0.42
CA ALA A 339 -1.83 -0.42 0.42
C ALA A 339 -1.41 -0.49 1.89
N VAL A 340 -2.33 -0.11 2.78
CA VAL A 340 -2.16 -0.24 4.23
C VAL A 340 -3.44 -0.74 4.88
N THR A 341 -3.33 -1.36 6.05
CA THR A 341 -4.48 -1.71 6.88
C THR A 341 -4.74 -0.58 7.87
N GLY A 342 -5.96 -0.08 7.89
CA GLY A 342 -6.38 0.95 8.80
C GLY A 342 -6.68 0.41 10.20
N ARG A 343 -7.00 1.32 11.11
CA ARG A 343 -7.19 1.03 12.53
C ARG A 343 -8.38 0.10 12.80
N GLU A 344 -9.43 0.21 12.02
CA GLU A 344 -10.66 -0.56 12.18
C GLU A 344 -10.68 -1.86 11.35
N GLY A 345 -9.56 -2.16 10.67
CA GLY A 345 -9.40 -3.35 9.82
C GLY A 345 -9.83 -3.13 8.37
N GLU A 346 -10.19 -1.91 8.01
CA GLU A 346 -10.33 -1.49 6.62
C GLU A 346 -8.99 -1.52 5.92
N ILE A 347 -9.01 -1.67 4.62
CA ILE A 347 -7.81 -1.57 3.79
C ILE A 347 -7.89 -0.29 2.98
N VAL A 348 -6.82 0.47 3.00
CA VAL A 348 -6.67 1.69 2.21
C VAL A 348 -5.68 1.41 1.08
N PHE A 349 -6.14 1.58 -0.15
CA PHE A 349 -5.32 1.50 -1.35
C PHE A 349 -5.14 2.90 -1.93
N GLY A 350 -3.94 3.21 -2.38
CA GLY A 350 -3.63 4.43 -3.12
C GLY A 350 -3.68 4.17 -4.62
N GLU A 351 -4.51 4.92 -5.35
CA GLU A 351 -4.57 4.86 -6.80
C GLU A 351 -3.37 5.59 -7.42
N ASP A 352 -2.69 4.93 -8.34
CA ASP A 352 -1.44 5.41 -8.98
C ASP A 352 -1.74 5.84 -10.42
N ASP A 353 -2.65 6.80 -10.56
CA ASP A 353 -2.99 7.43 -11.82
C ASP A 353 -3.28 8.94 -11.65
N ASP A 354 -3.53 9.63 -12.74
CA ASP A 354 -3.98 11.02 -12.73
C ASP A 354 -5.31 11.14 -11.99
N ALA A 355 -5.43 12.16 -11.13
CA ALA A 355 -6.55 12.35 -10.22
C ALA A 355 -6.76 11.17 -9.25
N GLY A 356 -5.66 10.63 -8.72
CA GLY A 356 -5.63 9.48 -7.82
C GLY A 356 -6.58 9.61 -6.64
N HIS A 357 -7.11 8.48 -6.21
CA HIS A 357 -8.04 8.37 -5.08
C HIS A 357 -7.47 7.47 -4.01
N LEU A 358 -7.86 7.71 -2.78
CA LEU A 358 -7.76 6.73 -1.72
C LEU A 358 -9.00 5.83 -1.79
N TRP A 359 -8.76 4.54 -1.92
CA TRP A 359 -9.81 3.53 -1.98
C TRP A 359 -9.88 2.79 -0.66
N LEU A 360 -10.98 2.99 0.09
CA LEU A 360 -11.24 2.27 1.33
C LEU A 360 -12.06 1.02 1.03
N TYR A 361 -11.54 -0.11 1.43
CA TYR A 361 -12.24 -1.37 1.34
C TYR A 361 -12.56 -1.90 2.73
N PHE A 362 -13.84 -2.13 3.00
CA PHE A 362 -14.35 -2.71 4.22
C PHE A 362 -14.70 -4.18 3.96
N PRO A 363 -13.81 -5.12 4.29
CA PRO A 363 -14.08 -6.54 4.10
C PRO A 363 -15.26 -6.97 4.97
N ARG A 364 -16.07 -7.89 4.45
CA ARG A 364 -17.10 -8.53 5.27
C ARG A 364 -16.42 -9.29 6.40
N ILE A 365 -16.80 -9.02 7.65
CA ILE A 365 -16.31 -9.76 8.80
C ILE A 365 -16.80 -11.20 8.68
N GLN A 366 -15.87 -12.14 8.60
CA GLN A 366 -16.21 -13.55 8.71
C GLN A 366 -16.29 -13.88 10.21
N ALA A 367 -17.39 -14.46 10.64
CA ALA A 367 -17.43 -15.06 11.96
C ALA A 367 -16.32 -16.12 12.01
N VAL A 368 -15.33 -15.92 12.86
CA VAL A 368 -14.35 -16.96 13.15
C VAL A 368 -15.17 -18.07 13.79
N GLY A 369 -15.37 -19.16 13.05
CA GLY A 369 -16.02 -20.33 13.58
C GLY A 369 -15.31 -20.70 14.88
N ALA A 370 -16.07 -20.89 15.95
CA ALA A 370 -15.53 -21.42 17.19
C ALA A 370 -14.77 -22.72 16.83
N ILE A 371 -13.45 -22.68 17.05
CA ILE A 371 -12.58 -23.85 16.96
C ILE A 371 -12.87 -24.74 18.14
#